data_de83ff154d5b3f7011b3a75602d09b39
#
_entry.id   de83ff154d5b3f7011b3a75602d09b39
#
_cell.length_a   1.000
_cell.length_b   1.000
_cell.length_c   1.000
_cell.angle_alpha   90.00
_cell.angle_beta   90.00
_cell.angle_gamma   90.00
#
_symmetry.space_group_name_H-M   'P 1'
#
loop_
_entity.id
_entity.type
_entity.pdbx_description
1 polymer ?
#
loop_
_entity_poly.entity_id
_entity_poly.type
_entity_poly.pdbx_seq_one_letter_code
_entity_poly.pdbx_strand_id
1 'polypeptide(L)'
;MAEPAPFTSMFTAMGTPDLVLDADSVPTPGEPGATGTSNYRINSTDDIICYDITLPGVTPPFQSPARTATHIHEGAVGQAGPPRLAFPNPEGSGDPLTSEGCTQGPITTGTGSTLDRIEADPAAFFTDSHAATFTAGALCGQLTAMPEGGVETGAGGTSDSGWAPAAFRGTRGVLVGVWTAAVVS
;
A
#
# COMPACT_ATOMS: atom_id res chain seq x y z
N MET A 1 -5.84 20.56 4.35
CA MET A 1 -6.84 20.18 5.37
C MET A 1 -6.08 19.54 6.51
N ALA A 2 -6.41 19.84 7.78
CA ALA A 2 -5.76 19.15 8.91
C ALA A 2 -6.15 17.67 8.89
N GLU A 3 -5.21 16.82 9.24
CA GLU A 3 -5.43 15.39 9.33
C GLU A 3 -6.47 15.07 10.42
N PRO A 4 -7.53 14.31 10.12
CA PRO A 4 -8.51 13.93 11.13
C PRO A 4 -7.91 12.84 12.04
N ALA A 5 -8.33 12.81 13.29
CA ALA A 5 -8.01 11.73 14.21
C ALA A 5 -9.30 11.30 14.92
N PRO A 6 -9.49 9.97 15.15
CA PRO A 6 -8.63 8.86 14.76
C PRO A 6 -8.94 8.34 13.35
N PHE A 7 -7.92 7.71 12.70
CA PHE A 7 -8.16 6.85 11.55
C PHE A 7 -8.64 5.48 12.01
N THR A 8 -9.52 4.87 11.23
CA THR A 8 -10.08 3.54 11.50
C THR A 8 -9.22 2.42 10.91
N SER A 9 -8.46 2.74 9.86
CA SER A 9 -7.61 1.75 9.18
C SER A 9 -6.47 2.38 8.39
N MET A 10 -5.44 1.58 8.11
CA MET A 10 -4.29 1.97 7.29
C MET A 10 -3.99 0.87 6.27
N PHE A 11 -3.60 1.29 5.07
CA PHE A 11 -3.28 0.41 3.95
C PHE A 11 -2.01 0.87 3.24
N THR A 12 -1.32 -0.09 2.63
CA THR A 12 -0.20 0.18 1.74
C THR A 12 -0.37 -0.58 0.43
N ALA A 13 0.20 -0.06 -0.64
CA ALA A 13 0.35 -0.76 -1.89
C ALA A 13 1.76 -0.53 -2.45
N MET A 14 2.42 -1.62 -2.84
CA MET A 14 3.71 -1.59 -3.52
C MET A 14 3.46 -1.78 -5.02
N GLY A 15 3.63 -0.71 -5.79
CA GLY A 15 3.41 -0.72 -7.23
C GLY A 15 4.64 -1.17 -8.00
N THR A 16 4.45 -2.06 -8.97
CA THR A 16 5.47 -2.49 -9.91
C THR A 16 4.91 -2.57 -11.34
N PRO A 17 5.77 -2.46 -12.39
CA PRO A 17 5.33 -2.60 -13.77
C PRO A 17 4.76 -3.96 -14.13
N ASP A 18 5.23 -5.01 -13.46
CA ASP A 18 4.85 -6.41 -13.75
C ASP A 18 3.41 -6.75 -13.32
N LEU A 19 2.79 -5.90 -12.50
CA LEU A 19 1.42 -6.07 -12.02
C LEU A 19 0.39 -5.36 -12.90
N VAL A 20 0.83 -4.64 -13.94
CA VAL A 20 -0.08 -3.89 -14.82
C VAL A 20 -0.89 -4.84 -15.68
N LEU A 21 -2.20 -4.59 -15.74
CA LEU A 21 -3.16 -5.30 -16.58
C LEU A 21 -3.83 -4.31 -17.53
N ASP A 22 -4.20 -4.78 -18.71
CA ASP A 22 -5.10 -4.04 -19.59
C ASP A 22 -6.57 -4.18 -19.14
N ALA A 23 -7.49 -3.56 -19.88
CA ALA A 23 -8.92 -3.58 -19.58
C ALA A 23 -9.56 -4.97 -19.64
N ASP A 24 -8.92 -5.91 -20.32
CA ASP A 24 -9.36 -7.30 -20.46
C ASP A 24 -8.70 -8.22 -19.41
N SER A 25 -8.02 -7.65 -18.42
CA SER A 25 -7.25 -8.35 -17.38
C SER A 25 -6.07 -9.17 -17.93
N VAL A 26 -5.51 -8.74 -19.05
CA VAL A 26 -4.32 -9.37 -19.65
C VAL A 26 -3.07 -8.63 -19.13
N PRO A 27 -2.04 -9.35 -18.62
CA PRO A 27 -0.78 -8.74 -18.24
C PRO A 27 -0.17 -7.94 -19.39
N THR A 28 0.16 -6.70 -19.12
CA THR A 28 0.72 -5.77 -20.10
C THR A 28 1.92 -5.04 -19.49
N PRO A 29 2.95 -4.72 -20.30
CA PRO A 29 4.13 -4.08 -19.74
C PRO A 29 3.83 -2.68 -19.18
N GLY A 30 4.17 -2.46 -17.91
CA GLY A 30 4.27 -1.13 -17.32
C GLY A 30 5.60 -0.45 -17.65
N GLU A 31 5.89 0.65 -16.96
CA GLU A 31 7.12 1.44 -17.20
C GLU A 31 8.34 0.74 -16.60
N PRO A 32 9.34 0.33 -17.40
CA PRO A 32 10.51 -0.39 -16.90
C PRO A 32 11.30 0.43 -15.88
N GLY A 33 11.55 -0.18 -14.71
CA GLY A 33 12.29 0.46 -13.62
C GLY A 33 11.45 1.37 -12.71
N ALA A 34 10.19 1.66 -13.06
CA ALA A 34 9.28 2.37 -12.18
C ALA A 34 8.91 1.50 -10.97
N THR A 35 8.77 2.14 -9.83
CA THR A 35 8.22 1.55 -8.61
C THR A 35 7.30 2.56 -7.94
N GLY A 36 6.46 2.11 -7.01
CA GLY A 36 5.58 3.00 -6.27
C GLY A 36 5.31 2.50 -4.87
N THR A 37 5.20 3.44 -3.95
CA THR A 37 4.64 3.18 -2.62
C THR A 37 3.45 4.12 -2.43
N SER A 38 2.31 3.55 -2.11
CA SER A 38 1.11 4.31 -1.79
C SER A 38 0.62 3.90 -0.41
N ASN A 39 0.54 4.86 0.51
CA ASN A 39 0.04 4.66 1.85
C ASN A 39 -1.26 5.43 2.02
N TYR A 40 -2.24 4.77 2.61
CA TYR A 40 -3.58 5.32 2.81
C TYR A 40 -4.00 5.17 4.26
N ARG A 41 -4.61 6.23 4.81
CA ARG A 41 -5.24 6.23 6.13
C ARG A 41 -6.70 6.61 5.94
N ILE A 42 -7.61 5.77 6.42
CA ILE A 42 -9.04 5.90 6.20
C ILE A 42 -9.77 6.12 7.54
N ASN A 43 -10.74 7.00 7.50
CA ASN A 43 -11.83 7.09 8.46
C ASN A 43 -13.14 7.03 7.66
N SER A 44 -13.72 5.85 7.56
CA SER A 44 -14.93 5.62 6.78
C SER A 44 -16.17 6.29 7.40
N THR A 45 -16.20 6.46 8.72
CA THR A 45 -17.30 7.16 9.42
C THR A 45 -17.41 8.61 9.00
N ASP A 46 -16.26 9.28 8.83
CA ASP A 46 -16.19 10.68 8.41
C ASP A 46 -16.03 10.84 6.89
N ASP A 47 -15.98 9.72 6.15
CA ASP A 47 -15.75 9.64 4.71
C ASP A 47 -14.47 10.39 4.29
N ILE A 48 -13.36 10.14 5.02
CA ILE A 48 -12.06 10.77 4.81
C ILE A 48 -11.02 9.71 4.45
N ILE A 49 -10.21 10.04 3.44
CA ILE A 49 -8.99 9.31 3.09
C ILE A 49 -7.82 10.28 2.99
N CYS A 50 -6.74 9.96 3.72
CA CYS A 50 -5.45 10.62 3.54
C CYS A 50 -4.51 9.68 2.78
N TYR A 51 -3.68 10.25 1.93
CA TYR A 51 -2.78 9.51 1.04
C TYR A 51 -1.38 10.12 1.04
N ASP A 52 -0.40 9.25 0.87
CA ASP A 52 1.00 9.56 0.64
C ASP A 52 1.49 8.61 -0.46
N ILE A 53 1.75 9.16 -1.63
CA ILE A 53 2.08 8.42 -2.85
C ILE A 53 3.44 8.89 -3.33
N THR A 54 4.37 7.95 -3.49
CA THR A 54 5.74 8.18 -3.96
C THR A 54 6.03 7.26 -5.14
N LEU A 55 6.40 7.84 -6.28
CA LEU A 55 6.59 7.13 -7.55
C LEU A 55 8.00 7.36 -8.11
N PRO A 56 9.02 6.58 -7.69
CA PRO A 56 10.32 6.56 -8.34
C PRO A 56 10.26 5.97 -9.75
N GLY A 57 10.94 6.61 -10.69
CA GLY A 57 11.13 6.11 -12.05
C GLY A 57 9.92 6.23 -12.98
N VAL A 58 8.85 6.91 -12.57
CA VAL A 58 7.70 7.19 -13.46
C VAL A 58 7.95 8.49 -14.23
N THR A 59 7.76 8.44 -15.54
CA THR A 59 8.03 9.56 -16.46
C THR A 59 6.76 10.30 -16.84
N PRO A 60 6.61 11.58 -16.46
CA PRO A 60 5.51 12.42 -16.94
C PRO A 60 5.55 12.64 -18.46
N PRO A 61 4.44 13.07 -19.08
CA PRO A 61 3.19 13.51 -18.47
C PRO A 61 2.29 12.34 -18.04
N PHE A 62 1.56 12.55 -16.94
CA PHE A 62 0.50 11.65 -16.52
C PHE A 62 -0.69 11.75 -17.47
N GLN A 63 -1.28 10.60 -17.87
CA GLN A 63 -2.42 10.56 -18.78
C GLN A 63 -3.30 9.34 -18.50
N SER A 64 -4.60 9.57 -18.33
CA SER A 64 -5.61 8.53 -18.16
C SER A 64 -6.95 9.03 -18.71
N PRO A 65 -7.85 8.16 -19.19
CA PRO A 65 -9.23 8.52 -19.49
C PRO A 65 -10.08 8.82 -18.24
N ALA A 66 -9.60 8.42 -17.05
CA ALA A 66 -10.25 8.74 -15.79
C ALA A 66 -9.98 10.20 -15.37
N ARG A 67 -10.53 10.61 -14.21
CA ARG A 67 -10.45 11.99 -13.72
C ARG A 67 -9.01 12.49 -13.51
N THR A 68 -8.14 11.62 -13.02
CA THR A 68 -6.71 11.83 -12.87
C THR A 68 -5.99 10.59 -13.38
N ALA A 69 -4.70 10.52 -13.34
CA ALA A 69 -3.94 9.34 -13.77
C ALA A 69 -3.45 8.47 -12.59
N THR A 70 -3.81 8.83 -11.37
CA THR A 70 -3.49 8.06 -10.16
C THR A 70 -4.77 7.77 -9.40
N HIS A 71 -5.08 6.49 -9.21
CA HIS A 71 -6.37 6.04 -8.68
C HIS A 71 -6.24 4.81 -7.78
N ILE A 72 -7.33 4.57 -7.00
CA ILE A 72 -7.66 3.23 -6.50
C ILE A 72 -8.75 2.65 -7.40
N HIS A 73 -8.53 1.43 -7.89
CA HIS A 73 -9.48 0.62 -8.63
C HIS A 73 -10.12 -0.44 -7.74
N GLU A 74 -11.30 -0.91 -8.13
CA GLU A 74 -11.93 -2.08 -7.53
C GLU A 74 -11.66 -3.30 -8.42
N GLY A 75 -10.79 -4.18 -7.98
CA GLY A 75 -10.41 -5.41 -8.65
C GLY A 75 -9.52 -6.26 -7.74
N ALA A 76 -9.78 -7.56 -7.70
CA ALA A 76 -8.92 -8.52 -7.02
C ALA A 76 -7.62 -8.74 -7.79
N VAL A 77 -6.65 -9.39 -7.17
CA VAL A 77 -5.37 -9.74 -7.81
C VAL A 77 -5.60 -10.43 -9.16
N GLY A 78 -4.98 -9.91 -10.21
CA GLY A 78 -5.13 -10.45 -11.58
C GLY A 78 -6.42 -10.07 -12.29
N GLN A 79 -7.18 -9.11 -11.76
CA GLN A 79 -8.40 -8.60 -12.37
C GLN A 79 -8.28 -7.09 -12.58
N ALA A 80 -8.57 -6.64 -13.80
CA ALA A 80 -8.84 -5.25 -14.05
C ALA A 80 -10.20 -4.84 -13.43
N GLY A 81 -10.37 -3.55 -13.18
CA GLY A 81 -11.63 -3.08 -12.62
C GLY A 81 -11.80 -1.56 -12.76
N PRO A 82 -12.97 -1.03 -12.43
CA PRO A 82 -13.24 0.39 -12.59
C PRO A 82 -12.49 1.24 -11.55
N PRO A 83 -12.01 2.46 -11.91
CA PRO A 83 -11.47 3.40 -10.95
C PRO A 83 -12.57 3.88 -10.01
N ARG A 84 -12.24 3.93 -8.72
CA ARG A 84 -13.18 4.30 -7.64
C ARG A 84 -12.78 5.58 -6.93
N LEU A 85 -11.51 5.77 -6.64
CA LEU A 85 -10.97 6.93 -5.96
C LEU A 85 -9.86 7.54 -6.81
N ALA A 86 -9.92 8.84 -7.07
CA ALA A 86 -8.93 9.57 -7.84
C ALA A 86 -8.14 10.51 -6.94
N PHE A 87 -6.82 10.50 -7.08
CA PHE A 87 -5.90 11.38 -6.36
C PHE A 87 -5.26 12.38 -7.33
N PRO A 88 -4.80 13.54 -6.86
CA PRO A 88 -3.93 14.40 -7.65
C PRO A 88 -2.75 13.61 -8.20
N ASN A 89 -2.38 13.87 -9.44
CA ASN A 89 -1.20 13.23 -10.02
C ASN A 89 0.04 13.64 -9.23
N PRO A 90 0.97 12.71 -8.97
CA PRO A 90 2.23 13.03 -8.33
C PRO A 90 3.02 14.07 -9.10
N GLU A 91 3.64 14.99 -8.37
CA GLU A 91 4.40 16.11 -8.92
C GLU A 91 5.79 16.18 -8.27
N GLY A 92 6.70 16.91 -8.89
CA GLY A 92 8.04 17.15 -8.39
C GLY A 92 8.97 17.67 -9.47
N SER A 93 10.08 18.26 -9.06
CA SER A 93 11.13 18.75 -9.98
C SER A 93 12.21 17.70 -10.27
N GLY A 94 12.04 16.48 -9.77
CA GLY A 94 13.00 15.38 -9.89
C GLY A 94 12.32 14.03 -9.68
N ASP A 95 13.12 13.03 -9.33
CA ASP A 95 12.69 11.68 -9.00
C ASP A 95 13.01 11.40 -7.53
N PRO A 96 12.06 10.93 -6.70
CA PRO A 96 10.69 10.51 -7.05
C PRO A 96 9.69 11.68 -7.22
N LEU A 97 8.61 11.39 -7.94
CA LEU A 97 7.40 12.22 -7.95
C LEU A 97 6.52 11.85 -6.74
N THR A 98 5.84 12.85 -6.14
CA THR A 98 5.05 12.63 -4.94
C THR A 98 3.66 13.29 -5.00
N SER A 99 2.70 12.70 -4.31
CA SER A 99 1.37 13.29 -4.08
C SER A 99 0.92 12.95 -2.67
N GLU A 100 0.62 13.96 -1.87
CA GLU A 100 0.16 13.79 -0.50
C GLU A 100 -1.05 14.68 -0.20
N GLY A 101 -1.89 14.26 0.72
CA GLY A 101 -3.03 15.05 1.15
C GLY A 101 -4.12 14.21 1.78
N CYS A 102 -5.20 14.91 2.12
CA CYS A 102 -6.43 14.30 2.60
C CYS A 102 -7.61 14.82 1.81
N THR A 103 -8.62 13.96 1.62
CA THR A 103 -9.80 14.32 0.89
C THR A 103 -11.03 13.72 1.56
N GLN A 104 -12.15 14.45 1.55
CA GLN A 104 -13.38 14.10 2.23
C GLN A 104 -14.56 14.16 1.26
N GLY A 105 -15.51 13.26 1.47
CA GLY A 105 -16.74 13.18 0.71
C GLY A 105 -16.57 12.37 -0.57
N PRO A 106 -17.62 12.21 -1.39
CA PRO A 106 -17.61 11.25 -2.49
C PRO A 106 -16.61 11.64 -3.59
N ILE A 107 -15.34 11.21 -3.43
CA ILE A 107 -14.24 11.43 -4.37
C ILE A 107 -14.16 10.22 -5.31
N THR A 108 -15.28 9.90 -5.90
CA THR A 108 -15.36 8.73 -6.76
C THR A 108 -15.30 9.14 -8.22
N THR A 109 -14.54 8.37 -9.00
CA THR A 109 -14.58 8.41 -10.47
C THR A 109 -15.60 7.42 -11.03
N GLY A 110 -16.22 6.61 -10.16
CA GLY A 110 -17.25 5.62 -10.48
C GLY A 110 -18.41 5.67 -9.51
N THR A 111 -19.36 4.77 -9.66
CA THR A 111 -20.52 4.66 -8.79
C THR A 111 -20.27 3.66 -7.65
N GLY A 112 -20.69 4.03 -6.44
CA GLY A 112 -20.87 3.10 -5.32
C GLY A 112 -19.62 2.61 -4.62
N SER A 113 -18.46 3.24 -4.80
CA SER A 113 -17.33 2.96 -3.91
C SER A 113 -17.47 3.73 -2.62
N THR A 114 -17.23 3.07 -1.53
CA THR A 114 -17.17 3.67 -0.21
C THR A 114 -15.88 3.21 0.47
N LEU A 115 -15.39 4.03 1.38
CA LEU A 115 -14.20 3.69 2.18
C LEU A 115 -14.46 2.44 3.02
N ASP A 116 -15.69 2.21 3.46
CA ASP A 116 -16.09 0.99 4.18
C ASP A 116 -15.76 -0.29 3.41
N ARG A 117 -15.91 -0.27 2.07
CA ARG A 117 -15.62 -1.45 1.24
C ARG A 117 -14.14 -1.74 1.16
N ILE A 118 -13.29 -0.70 1.12
CA ILE A 118 -11.84 -0.85 1.19
C ILE A 118 -11.42 -1.40 2.55
N GLU A 119 -12.03 -0.91 3.64
CA GLU A 119 -11.78 -1.40 4.99
C GLU A 119 -12.21 -2.86 5.17
N ALA A 120 -13.35 -3.24 4.58
CA ALA A 120 -13.87 -4.60 4.69
C ALA A 120 -13.06 -5.63 3.89
N ASP A 121 -12.56 -5.26 2.70
CA ASP A 121 -11.80 -6.15 1.83
C ASP A 121 -10.77 -5.36 0.99
N PRO A 122 -9.63 -4.98 1.57
CA PRO A 122 -8.59 -4.24 0.84
C PRO A 122 -8.00 -5.04 -0.33
N ALA A 123 -8.03 -6.38 -0.26
CA ALA A 123 -7.54 -7.25 -1.33
C ALA A 123 -8.40 -7.21 -2.60
N ALA A 124 -9.61 -6.65 -2.53
CA ALA A 124 -10.45 -6.37 -3.69
C ALA A 124 -10.13 -5.01 -4.35
N PHE A 125 -9.08 -4.30 -3.93
CA PHE A 125 -8.70 -2.99 -4.45
C PHE A 125 -7.21 -2.91 -4.74
N PHE A 126 -6.87 -2.20 -5.79
CA PHE A 126 -5.49 -1.91 -6.17
C PHE A 126 -5.32 -0.44 -6.52
N THR A 127 -4.10 0.07 -6.42
CA THR A 127 -3.74 1.40 -6.89
C THR A 127 -2.90 1.28 -8.15
N ASP A 128 -3.05 2.25 -9.05
CA ASP A 128 -2.21 2.39 -10.21
C ASP A 128 -1.88 3.85 -10.51
N SER A 129 -0.91 4.04 -11.40
CA SER A 129 -0.61 5.33 -12.00
C SER A 129 -0.32 5.14 -13.47
N HIS A 130 -0.87 6.03 -14.32
CA HIS A 130 -0.72 5.98 -15.77
C HIS A 130 0.16 7.12 -16.27
N ALA A 131 0.99 6.82 -17.26
CA ALA A 131 1.74 7.81 -18.01
C ALA A 131 1.32 7.81 -19.47
N ALA A 132 1.62 8.89 -20.20
CA ALA A 132 1.25 9.00 -21.62
C ALA A 132 1.81 7.87 -22.49
N THR A 133 2.98 7.34 -22.14
CA THR A 133 3.62 6.21 -22.82
C THR A 133 3.09 4.86 -22.33
N PHE A 134 2.54 4.79 -21.12
CA PHE A 134 2.04 3.59 -20.46
C PHE A 134 0.57 3.80 -20.05
N THR A 135 -0.30 3.84 -21.03
CA THR A 135 -1.71 4.20 -20.85
C THR A 135 -2.55 3.11 -20.17
N ALA A 136 -2.10 1.87 -20.19
CA ALA A 136 -2.71 0.80 -19.40
C ALA A 136 -2.29 0.86 -17.92
N GLY A 137 -1.18 1.52 -17.63
CA GLY A 137 -0.57 1.73 -16.33
C GLY A 137 0.95 1.79 -16.44
N ALA A 138 1.58 2.73 -15.75
CA ALA A 138 3.03 2.72 -15.56
C ALA A 138 3.43 1.67 -14.52
N LEU A 139 2.63 1.57 -13.46
CA LEU A 139 2.75 0.59 -12.37
C LEU A 139 1.39 0.33 -11.73
N CYS A 140 1.29 -0.80 -11.04
CA CYS A 140 0.09 -1.23 -10.30
C CYS A 140 0.50 -1.95 -9.01
N GLY A 141 -0.29 -1.83 -7.94
CA GLY A 141 -0.05 -2.51 -6.67
C GLY A 141 -1.35 -2.79 -5.91
N GLN A 142 -1.51 -4.02 -5.41
CA GLN A 142 -2.67 -4.42 -4.61
C GLN A 142 -2.62 -3.77 -3.23
N LEU A 143 -3.77 -3.35 -2.70
CA LEU A 143 -3.87 -2.85 -1.35
C LEU A 143 -3.69 -3.98 -0.33
N THR A 144 -2.92 -3.67 0.72
CA THR A 144 -2.68 -4.56 1.85
C THR A 144 -2.90 -3.78 3.13
N ALA A 145 -3.66 -4.35 4.07
CA ALA A 145 -3.86 -3.74 5.38
C ALA A 145 -2.53 -3.67 6.15
N MET A 146 -2.27 -2.54 6.77
CA MET A 146 -1.16 -2.37 7.70
C MET A 146 -1.62 -2.78 9.10
N PRO A 147 -0.77 -3.47 9.89
CA PRO A 147 -1.09 -3.80 11.27
C PRO A 147 -1.37 -2.53 12.08
N GLU A 148 -2.38 -2.55 12.94
CA GLU A 148 -2.57 -1.50 13.94
C GLU A 148 -1.33 -1.42 14.83
N GLY A 149 -0.71 -0.24 14.92
CA GLY A 149 0.55 -0.03 15.64
C GLY A 149 1.81 -0.02 14.77
N GLY A 150 1.68 0.11 13.46
CA GLY A 150 2.80 0.37 12.58
C GLY A 150 3.58 1.60 13.05
N VAL A 151 4.90 1.41 13.28
CA VAL A 151 5.81 2.47 13.71
C VAL A 151 5.71 3.65 12.76
N GLU A 152 5.38 4.81 13.28
CA GLU A 152 5.58 6.08 12.60
C GLU A 152 7.08 6.25 12.33
N THR A 153 7.54 5.86 11.13
CA THR A 153 8.91 6.16 10.70
C THR A 153 8.96 7.59 10.20
N GLY A 154 8.90 8.51 11.15
CA GLY A 154 9.00 9.93 10.84
C GLY A 154 9.55 10.71 12.02
N ALA A 155 10.82 11.09 11.96
CA ALA A 155 11.62 11.95 12.79
C ALA A 155 12.48 11.24 13.86
N GLY A 156 13.79 11.24 13.60
CA GLY A 156 14.82 10.89 14.56
C GLY A 156 14.72 11.69 15.86
N GLY A 157 14.46 10.96 16.93
CA GLY A 157 14.62 11.40 18.31
C GLY A 157 15.41 10.34 19.04
N THR A 158 16.70 10.60 19.26
CA THR A 158 17.53 9.83 20.18
C THR A 158 16.98 9.98 21.59
N SER A 159 16.34 8.98 22.11
CA SER A 159 16.15 8.82 23.56
C SER A 159 16.87 7.56 24.00
N ASP A 160 18.03 7.83 24.58
CA ASP A 160 18.85 6.94 25.37
C ASP A 160 18.01 6.50 26.59
N SER A 161 17.54 5.26 26.57
CA SER A 161 16.99 4.62 27.76
C SER A 161 17.67 3.27 27.94
N GLY A 162 18.69 3.31 28.79
CA GLY A 162 19.49 2.16 29.18
C GLY A 162 18.64 1.03 29.74
N TRP A 163 18.69 -0.08 29.06
CA TRP A 163 18.19 -1.34 29.58
C TRP A 163 19.36 -2.16 30.10
N ALA A 164 19.44 -2.27 31.43
CA ALA A 164 20.34 -3.20 32.11
C ALA A 164 19.79 -4.63 31.97
N PRO A 165 20.60 -5.63 31.60
CA PRO A 165 20.14 -7.02 31.54
C PRO A 165 20.01 -7.60 32.94
N ALA A 166 18.84 -8.12 33.29
CA ALA A 166 18.60 -8.92 34.48
C ALA A 166 19.33 -10.26 34.38
N ALA A 167 20.22 -10.51 35.35
CA ALA A 167 20.95 -11.75 35.46
C ALA A 167 20.03 -12.92 35.83
N PHE A 168 19.93 -13.89 34.93
CA PHE A 168 19.23 -15.15 35.19
C PHE A 168 20.22 -16.09 35.90
N ARG A 169 19.97 -16.37 37.20
CA ARG A 169 20.67 -17.40 37.95
C ARG A 169 20.15 -18.77 37.53
N GLY A 170 21.10 -19.63 37.14
CA GLY A 170 20.85 -21.00 36.72
C GLY A 170 20.41 -21.92 37.85
N THR A 171 19.63 -22.92 37.52
CA THR A 171 19.56 -24.21 38.21
C THR A 171 19.77 -25.34 37.20
N ARG A 172 20.76 -26.16 37.50
CA ARG A 172 21.13 -27.36 36.75
C ARG A 172 20.07 -28.43 36.97
N GLY A 173 19.54 -28.99 35.91
CA GLY A 173 18.81 -30.25 35.92
C GLY A 173 19.35 -31.14 34.82
N VAL A 174 20.06 -32.19 35.22
CA VAL A 174 20.54 -33.27 34.36
C VAL A 174 19.41 -34.28 34.22
N LEU A 175 18.99 -34.59 33.00
CA LEU A 175 18.17 -35.75 32.69
C LEU A 175 18.80 -36.49 31.49
N VAL A 176 19.31 -37.67 31.80
CA VAL A 176 19.82 -38.68 30.88
C VAL A 176 18.60 -39.43 30.31
N GLY A 177 18.37 -39.36 29.04
CA GLY A 177 17.37 -40.15 28.33
C GLY A 177 18.03 -41.05 27.27
N VAL A 178 17.92 -42.33 27.49
CA VAL A 178 18.44 -43.42 26.63
C VAL A 178 17.57 -43.55 25.37
N TRP A 179 18.19 -43.56 24.21
CA TRP A 179 17.53 -43.87 22.94
C TRP A 179 17.77 -45.32 22.56
N THR A 180 16.70 -46.10 22.43
CA THR A 180 16.72 -47.41 21.79
C THR A 180 16.19 -47.29 20.36
N ALA A 181 17.02 -47.67 19.40
CA ALA A 181 16.66 -47.81 18.00
C ALA A 181 15.90 -49.13 17.79
N ALA A 182 14.77 -49.07 17.08
CA ALA A 182 14.12 -50.24 16.50
C ALA A 182 14.16 -50.14 14.97
N VAL A 183 14.86 -51.08 14.36
CA VAL A 183 14.82 -51.40 12.91
C VAL A 183 13.74 -52.45 12.72
N VAL A 184 12.84 -52.25 11.76
CA VAL A 184 11.99 -53.32 11.19
C VAL A 184 11.92 -53.13 9.68
N SER A 185 12.11 -54.20 9.02
CA SER A 185 12.18 -54.67 7.64
C SER A 185 11.27 -54.03 6.62
#